data_ac1b208447282802ae76595ad6598b16
#
_entry.id   ac1b208447282802ae76595ad6598b16
#
_cell.length_a   1.000
_cell.length_b   1.000
_cell.length_c   1.000
_cell.angle_alpha   90.00
_cell.angle_beta   90.00
_cell.angle_gamma   90.00
#
_symmetry.space_group_name_H-M   'P 1'
#
loop_
_entity.id
_entity.type
_entity.pdbx_description
1 polymer ?
#
loop_
_entity_poly.entity_id
_entity_poly.type
_entity_poly.pdbx_seq_one_letter_code
_entity_poly.pdbx_strand_id
1 'polypeptide(L)'
;MAIVFQKPSTLTDAPMHYCPGCTHGIVHRLVAQALEELGVEGKAVGVASVGCSVMCYDYFSCDMVQAPHGRAQAVATGLKRARPENVIFTYQGDGDLAAIGTAETVHAATRGENITVIFINNAIYGMTGGQMAPTSLPGQITQTTPYGRDTNTAGYPVRVCEMLSTLSGVAFAQRVTVDNVKNVNIARKAIKKAFQNQIDGKGYSIVEVLSTCPTNWGLSPVEALKWLEDNMIPYYPLGVYKDVEEGVKK
;
A
#
# COMPACT_ATOMS: atom_id res chain seq x y z
N MET A 1 6.77 35.06 6.37
CA MET A 1 5.74 34.30 5.62
C MET A 1 5.57 32.94 6.30
N ALA A 2 4.35 32.51 6.55
CA ALA A 2 4.13 31.15 7.07
C ALA A 2 4.43 30.13 5.96
N ILE A 3 5.18 29.06 6.29
CA ILE A 3 5.42 27.95 5.35
C ILE A 3 4.10 27.18 5.23
N VAL A 4 3.50 27.20 4.05
CA VAL A 4 2.24 26.50 3.77
C VAL A 4 2.49 25.01 3.44
N PHE A 5 3.66 24.73 2.87
CA PHE A 5 4.09 23.38 2.50
C PHE A 5 5.62 23.31 2.45
N GLN A 6 6.16 22.20 2.93
CA GLN A 6 7.57 21.86 2.81
C GLN A 6 7.68 20.37 2.42
N LYS A 7 8.67 20.03 1.59
CA LYS A 7 8.98 18.63 1.29
C LYS A 7 9.43 17.95 2.59
N PRO A 8 8.89 16.78 2.95
CA PRO A 8 9.38 16.04 4.12
C PRO A 8 10.87 15.72 4.01
N SER A 9 11.60 15.86 5.11
CA SER A 9 13.04 15.56 5.19
C SER A 9 13.36 14.09 4.93
N THR A 10 12.38 13.21 5.19
CA THR A 10 12.46 11.78 4.96
C THR A 10 12.38 11.40 3.46
N LEU A 11 12.09 12.34 2.55
CA LEU A 11 12.20 12.14 1.11
C LEU A 11 13.53 12.65 0.59
N THR A 12 14.23 11.83 -0.19
CA THR A 12 15.45 12.21 -0.92
C THR A 12 15.13 13.15 -2.09
N ASP A 13 16.16 13.66 -2.77
CA ASP A 13 16.04 14.42 -4.00
C ASP A 13 16.12 13.56 -5.28
N ALA A 14 16.18 12.23 -5.12
CA ALA A 14 16.22 11.32 -6.24
C ALA A 14 14.97 11.46 -7.13
N PRO A 15 15.12 11.59 -8.47
CA PRO A 15 13.99 11.65 -9.37
C PRO A 15 13.24 10.32 -9.36
N MET A 16 11.93 10.39 -9.16
CA MET A 16 11.09 9.19 -9.14
C MET A 16 10.91 8.61 -10.55
N HIS A 17 11.01 7.30 -10.68
CA HIS A 17 10.89 6.58 -11.97
C HIS A 17 9.44 6.32 -12.40
N TYR A 18 8.46 6.66 -11.58
CA TYR A 18 7.05 6.33 -11.86
C TYR A 18 6.52 7.01 -13.11
N CYS A 19 5.62 6.31 -13.81
CA CYS A 19 4.97 6.81 -15.00
C CYS A 19 4.15 8.09 -14.73
N PRO A 20 3.97 8.97 -15.73
CA PRO A 20 3.10 10.15 -15.59
C PRO A 20 1.68 9.75 -15.15
N GLY A 21 1.17 10.40 -14.11
CA GLY A 21 -0.14 10.12 -13.54
C GLY A 21 -0.22 8.90 -12.61
N CYS A 22 0.89 8.17 -12.40
CA CYS A 22 0.97 7.16 -11.36
C CYS A 22 0.99 7.83 -9.97
N THR A 23 0.19 7.30 -9.04
CA THR A 23 0.02 7.95 -7.73
C THR A 23 1.01 7.50 -6.66
N HIS A 24 1.96 6.62 -6.98
CA HIS A 24 3.03 6.20 -6.06
C HIS A 24 3.78 7.39 -5.42
N GLY A 25 4.12 8.42 -6.20
CA GLY A 25 4.84 9.59 -5.69
C GLY A 25 4.06 10.36 -4.61
N ILE A 26 2.73 10.44 -4.74
CA ILE A 26 1.87 11.03 -3.71
C ILE A 26 1.94 10.19 -2.43
N VAL A 27 1.85 8.86 -2.56
CA VAL A 27 1.88 7.96 -1.39
C VAL A 27 3.25 7.99 -0.69
N HIS A 28 4.37 8.02 -1.44
CA HIS A 28 5.71 8.20 -0.85
C HIS A 28 5.79 9.45 0.01
N ARG A 29 5.28 10.57 -0.52
CA ARG A 29 5.23 11.82 0.24
C ARG A 29 4.41 11.67 1.52
N LEU A 30 3.25 11.01 1.48
CA LEU A 30 2.40 10.83 2.66
C LEU A 30 3.06 9.93 3.72
N VAL A 31 3.77 8.88 3.30
CA VAL A 31 4.55 8.02 4.19
C VAL A 31 5.68 8.81 4.85
N ALA A 32 6.48 9.53 4.06
CA ALA A 32 7.57 10.36 4.57
C ALA A 32 7.07 11.43 5.56
N GLN A 33 5.97 12.10 5.20
CA GLN A 33 5.34 13.08 6.08
C GLN A 33 4.84 12.47 7.39
N ALA A 34 4.30 11.25 7.36
CA ALA A 34 3.86 10.57 8.57
C ALA A 34 5.03 10.21 9.50
N LEU A 35 6.15 9.74 8.94
CA LEU A 35 7.36 9.43 9.70
C LEU A 35 7.93 10.68 10.38
N GLU A 36 8.01 11.80 9.64
CA GLU A 36 8.48 13.09 10.17
C GLU A 36 7.53 13.66 11.25
N GLU A 37 6.21 13.68 10.97
CA GLU A 37 5.22 14.17 11.94
C GLU A 37 5.17 13.36 13.25
N LEU A 38 5.62 12.11 13.23
CA LEU A 38 5.70 11.22 14.39
C LEU A 38 7.10 11.23 15.05
N GLY A 39 8.08 11.91 14.44
CA GLY A 39 9.44 12.03 14.95
C GLY A 39 10.18 10.69 15.01
N VAL A 40 9.94 9.80 14.02
CA VAL A 40 10.49 8.44 14.00
C VAL A 40 11.46 8.18 12.84
N GLU A 41 11.85 9.20 12.07
CA GLU A 41 12.73 9.07 10.90
C GLU A 41 14.02 8.30 11.21
N GLY A 42 14.65 8.61 12.35
CA GLY A 42 15.89 7.94 12.81
C GLY A 42 15.69 6.53 13.35
N LYS A 43 14.45 6.04 13.43
CA LYS A 43 14.12 4.67 13.88
C LYS A 43 13.32 3.89 12.83
N ALA A 44 12.96 4.54 11.74
CA ALA A 44 12.19 3.91 10.68
C ALA A 44 13.09 3.00 9.84
N VAL A 45 12.61 1.79 9.55
CA VAL A 45 13.22 0.88 8.58
C VAL A 45 12.15 0.43 7.61
N GLY A 46 12.30 0.80 6.33
CA GLY A 46 11.41 0.38 5.26
C GLY A 46 11.86 -0.93 4.63
N VAL A 47 10.92 -1.76 4.23
CA VAL A 47 11.18 -2.96 3.45
C VAL A 47 10.65 -2.76 2.04
N ALA A 48 11.56 -2.58 1.09
CA ALA A 48 11.27 -2.52 -0.33
C ALA A 48 11.06 -3.93 -0.88
N SER A 49 10.05 -4.13 -1.71
CA SER A 49 9.79 -5.40 -2.35
C SER A 49 9.67 -5.27 -3.86
N VAL A 50 9.59 -6.37 -4.57
CA VAL A 50 9.67 -6.41 -6.04
C VAL A 50 8.39 -5.87 -6.69
N GLY A 51 8.55 -5.13 -7.76
CA GLY A 51 7.50 -4.44 -8.52
C GLY A 51 7.83 -2.96 -8.69
N CYS A 52 6.88 -2.14 -9.11
CA CYS A 52 7.09 -0.69 -9.25
C CYS A 52 7.57 -0.02 -7.96
N SER A 53 7.29 -0.62 -6.82
CA SER A 53 7.70 -0.13 -5.50
C SER A 53 9.16 -0.42 -5.13
N VAL A 54 9.90 -1.24 -5.91
CA VAL A 54 11.24 -1.70 -5.52
C VAL A 54 12.23 -0.57 -5.31
N MET A 55 12.18 0.47 -6.13
CA MET A 55 13.09 1.63 -6.04
C MET A 55 12.78 2.57 -4.86
N CYS A 56 11.81 2.24 -4.00
CA CYS A 56 11.47 3.09 -2.86
C CYS A 56 12.66 3.29 -1.90
N TYR A 57 13.65 2.40 -1.91
CA TYR A 57 14.90 2.56 -1.15
C TYR A 57 15.74 3.77 -1.60
N ASP A 58 15.58 4.25 -2.83
CA ASP A 58 16.24 5.48 -3.30
C ASP A 58 15.47 6.75 -2.90
N TYR A 59 14.19 6.62 -2.56
CA TYR A 59 13.29 7.76 -2.34
C TYR A 59 13.10 8.11 -0.86
N PHE A 60 13.31 7.17 0.04
CA PHE A 60 13.29 7.43 1.49
C PHE A 60 14.70 7.59 2.03
N SER A 61 14.89 8.57 2.92
CA SER A 61 16.16 8.81 3.62
C SER A 61 16.30 8.04 4.94
N CYS A 62 15.31 7.20 5.30
CA CYS A 62 15.43 6.24 6.40
C CYS A 62 16.15 4.97 5.95
N ASP A 63 16.52 4.11 6.89
CA ASP A 63 17.08 2.81 6.56
C ASP A 63 16.12 1.96 5.73
N MET A 64 16.65 1.30 4.70
CA MET A 64 15.86 0.48 3.78
C MET A 64 16.51 -0.89 3.60
N VAL A 65 15.68 -1.93 3.57
CA VAL A 65 16.07 -3.31 3.26
C VAL A 65 15.27 -3.81 2.07
N GLN A 66 15.94 -4.42 1.10
CA GLN A 66 15.27 -5.05 -0.02
C GLN A 66 14.90 -6.50 0.31
N ALA A 67 13.66 -6.89 0.05
CA ALA A 67 13.18 -8.26 0.20
C ALA A 67 12.99 -8.94 -1.15
N PRO A 68 13.15 -10.27 -1.25
CA PRO A 68 12.69 -11.03 -2.40
C PRO A 68 11.17 -10.87 -2.61
N HIS A 69 10.72 -11.07 -3.84
CA HIS A 69 9.31 -10.91 -4.22
C HIS A 69 8.36 -11.72 -3.32
N GLY A 70 7.37 -11.06 -2.77
CA GLY A 70 6.39 -11.62 -1.85
C GLY A 70 6.89 -11.88 -0.43
N ARG A 71 8.12 -11.49 -0.08
CA ARG A 71 8.72 -11.79 1.22
C ARG A 71 8.89 -10.57 2.14
N ALA A 72 8.40 -9.40 1.70
CA ALA A 72 8.58 -8.17 2.48
C ALA A 72 8.06 -8.28 3.91
N GLN A 73 6.89 -8.88 4.12
CA GLN A 73 6.33 -9.01 5.47
C GLN A 73 7.04 -10.05 6.34
N ALA A 74 7.64 -11.08 5.74
CA ALA A 74 8.51 -12.01 6.46
C ALA A 74 9.80 -11.33 6.92
N VAL A 75 10.43 -10.52 6.03
CA VAL A 75 11.61 -9.72 6.36
C VAL A 75 11.27 -8.68 7.44
N ALA A 76 10.15 -7.96 7.29
CA ALA A 76 9.68 -7.00 8.28
C ALA A 76 9.43 -7.63 9.65
N THR A 77 8.84 -8.84 9.68
CA THR A 77 8.67 -9.63 10.91
C THR A 77 10.00 -9.91 11.58
N GLY A 78 11.01 -10.37 10.82
CA GLY A 78 12.33 -10.65 11.33
C GLY A 78 13.01 -9.41 11.89
N LEU A 79 12.98 -8.30 11.15
CA LEU A 79 13.51 -7.01 11.56
C LEU A 79 12.84 -6.50 12.85
N LYS A 80 11.51 -6.54 12.92
CA LYS A 80 10.77 -6.07 14.10
C LYS A 80 11.07 -6.90 15.34
N ARG A 81 11.27 -8.21 15.21
CA ARG A 81 11.63 -9.10 16.30
C ARG A 81 13.08 -8.90 16.76
N ALA A 82 13.99 -8.63 15.81
CA ALA A 82 15.40 -8.36 16.12
C ALA A 82 15.64 -6.95 16.69
N ARG A 83 14.78 -5.99 16.31
CA ARG A 83 14.85 -4.58 16.69
C ARG A 83 13.46 -4.07 17.06
N PRO A 84 12.93 -4.46 18.24
CA PRO A 84 11.56 -4.11 18.63
C PRO A 84 11.33 -2.61 18.81
N GLU A 85 12.38 -1.83 19.05
CA GLU A 85 12.35 -0.37 19.19
C GLU A 85 12.17 0.37 17.85
N ASN A 86 12.48 -0.29 16.72
CA ASN A 86 12.37 0.34 15.41
C ASN A 86 10.94 0.35 14.89
N VAL A 87 10.63 1.34 14.06
CA VAL A 87 9.38 1.42 13.30
C VAL A 87 9.58 0.76 11.94
N ILE A 88 9.04 -0.43 11.79
CA ILE A 88 9.23 -1.25 10.58
C ILE A 88 8.00 -1.13 9.68
N PHE A 89 8.22 -0.80 8.40
CA PHE A 89 7.13 -0.77 7.44
C PHE A 89 7.48 -1.48 6.13
N THR A 90 6.47 -1.99 5.45
CA THR A 90 6.61 -2.51 4.08
C THR A 90 5.91 -1.59 3.10
N TYR A 91 6.42 -1.51 1.87
CA TYR A 91 5.80 -0.79 0.77
C TYR A 91 5.67 -1.73 -0.43
N GLN A 92 4.46 -2.19 -0.71
CA GLN A 92 4.20 -3.33 -1.60
C GLN A 92 3.08 -3.05 -2.61
N GLY A 93 3.25 -3.53 -3.85
CA GLY A 93 2.18 -3.60 -4.83
C GLY A 93 1.30 -4.85 -4.68
N ASP A 94 0.25 -4.93 -5.47
CA ASP A 94 -0.73 -6.02 -5.43
C ASP A 94 -0.16 -7.38 -5.86
N GLY A 95 0.71 -7.39 -6.86
CA GLY A 95 1.41 -8.60 -7.26
C GLY A 95 2.33 -9.15 -6.17
N ASP A 96 2.96 -8.26 -5.44
CA ASP A 96 3.86 -8.63 -4.35
C ASP A 96 3.10 -9.10 -3.10
N LEU A 97 2.13 -8.33 -2.65
CA LEU A 97 1.41 -8.60 -1.40
C LEU A 97 0.31 -9.66 -1.57
N ALA A 98 -0.50 -9.54 -2.62
CA ALA A 98 -1.74 -10.31 -2.76
C ALA A 98 -1.65 -11.46 -3.78
N ALA A 99 -0.50 -11.65 -4.45
CA ALA A 99 -0.20 -12.82 -5.26
C ALA A 99 0.86 -13.69 -4.56
N ILE A 100 2.15 -13.46 -4.87
CA ILE A 100 3.23 -14.32 -4.38
C ILE A 100 3.44 -14.21 -2.86
N GLY A 101 3.07 -13.08 -2.24
CA GLY A 101 3.19 -12.82 -0.80
C GLY A 101 1.93 -13.05 0.02
N THR A 102 0.90 -13.68 -0.53
CA THR A 102 -0.38 -13.87 0.19
C THR A 102 -0.20 -14.62 1.50
N ALA A 103 0.60 -15.69 1.51
CA ALA A 103 0.85 -16.48 2.71
C ALA A 103 1.56 -15.66 3.79
N GLU A 104 2.60 -14.92 3.43
CA GLU A 104 3.34 -14.04 4.34
C GLU A 104 2.45 -12.95 4.93
N THR A 105 1.58 -12.37 4.10
CA THR A 105 0.61 -11.35 4.51
C THR A 105 -0.38 -11.91 5.53
N VAL A 106 -1.00 -13.05 5.23
CA VAL A 106 -1.97 -13.70 6.14
C VAL A 106 -1.30 -14.12 7.44
N HIS A 107 -0.11 -14.71 7.37
CA HIS A 107 0.59 -15.17 8.57
C HIS A 107 1.11 -14.02 9.44
N ALA A 108 1.62 -12.93 8.86
CA ALA A 108 2.03 -11.75 9.62
C ALA A 108 0.82 -11.11 10.32
N ALA A 109 -0.29 -10.96 9.60
CA ALA A 109 -1.55 -10.42 10.12
C ALA A 109 -2.15 -11.32 11.22
N THR A 110 -2.15 -12.65 11.02
CA THR A 110 -2.66 -13.63 12.02
C THR A 110 -1.88 -13.55 13.33
N ARG A 111 -0.55 -13.44 13.24
CA ARG A 111 0.31 -13.30 14.44
C ARG A 111 0.24 -11.93 15.10
N GLY A 112 -0.41 -10.96 14.45
CA GLY A 112 -0.44 -9.58 14.95
C GLY A 112 0.95 -8.93 15.01
N GLU A 113 1.80 -9.23 14.01
CA GLU A 113 3.14 -8.63 13.96
C GLU A 113 3.05 -7.11 14.01
N ASN A 114 3.81 -6.49 14.90
CA ASN A 114 3.73 -5.04 15.12
C ASN A 114 4.48 -4.29 14.01
N ILE A 115 3.92 -4.31 12.80
CA ILE A 115 4.45 -3.67 11.58
C ILE A 115 3.37 -2.84 10.89
N THR A 116 3.80 -1.88 10.06
CA THR A 116 2.92 -1.08 9.21
C THR A 116 3.07 -1.50 7.75
N VAL A 117 1.96 -1.82 7.10
CA VAL A 117 1.94 -2.25 5.70
C VAL A 117 1.28 -1.17 4.84
N ILE A 118 2.04 -0.63 3.89
CA ILE A 118 1.54 0.28 2.85
C ILE A 118 1.35 -0.55 1.59
N PHE A 119 0.11 -0.75 1.24
CA PHE A 119 -0.29 -1.62 0.13
C PHE A 119 -0.86 -0.78 -1.03
N ILE A 120 -0.20 -0.83 -2.17
CA ILE A 120 -0.63 -0.15 -3.39
C ILE A 120 -1.39 -1.12 -4.27
N ASN A 121 -2.68 -0.89 -4.42
CA ASN A 121 -3.57 -1.66 -5.28
C ASN A 121 -3.90 -0.84 -6.54
N ASN A 122 -3.33 -1.21 -7.67
CA ASN A 122 -3.59 -0.61 -8.97
C ASN A 122 -4.24 -1.59 -9.97
N ALA A 123 -4.73 -2.73 -9.47
CA ALA A 123 -5.46 -3.74 -10.22
C ALA A 123 -4.73 -4.32 -11.44
N ILE A 124 -3.37 -4.28 -11.47
CA ILE A 124 -2.59 -4.79 -12.62
C ILE A 124 -1.11 -4.95 -12.23
N TYR A 125 -0.39 -5.91 -12.83
CA TYR A 125 1.05 -5.98 -12.69
C TYR A 125 1.73 -4.88 -13.52
N GLY A 126 2.05 -3.77 -12.85
CA GLY A 126 2.56 -2.58 -13.53
C GLY A 126 3.96 -2.75 -14.13
N MET A 127 4.91 -3.23 -13.34
CA MET A 127 6.33 -3.27 -13.71
C MET A 127 6.62 -4.21 -14.89
N THR A 128 5.90 -5.32 -14.99
CA THR A 128 6.13 -6.36 -16.01
C THR A 128 5.38 -6.12 -17.30
N GLY A 129 4.60 -5.06 -17.41
CA GLY A 129 3.94 -4.65 -18.64
C GLY A 129 2.45 -4.94 -18.73
N GLY A 130 1.75 -5.07 -17.59
CA GLY A 130 0.29 -5.03 -17.56
C GLY A 130 -0.41 -6.39 -17.58
N GLN A 131 0.13 -7.41 -16.94
CA GLN A 131 -0.56 -8.69 -16.77
C GLN A 131 -1.65 -8.58 -15.69
N MET A 132 -2.60 -9.51 -15.73
CA MET A 132 -3.65 -9.62 -14.72
C MET A 132 -3.05 -9.87 -13.34
N ALA A 133 -3.39 -9.00 -12.39
CA ALA A 133 -3.08 -9.17 -10.97
C ALA A 133 -4.23 -9.91 -10.24
N PRO A 134 -4.01 -10.41 -9.02
CA PRO A 134 -5.08 -10.98 -8.20
C PRO A 134 -6.18 -9.96 -7.89
N THR A 135 -5.87 -8.67 -7.98
CA THR A 135 -6.78 -7.54 -7.75
C THR A 135 -7.43 -6.98 -9.01
N SER A 136 -7.07 -7.43 -10.21
CA SER A 136 -7.69 -6.97 -11.46
C SER A 136 -9.21 -7.21 -11.45
N LEU A 137 -9.98 -6.22 -11.88
CA LEU A 137 -11.45 -6.25 -11.82
C LEU A 137 -12.05 -7.29 -12.78
N PRO A 138 -13.28 -7.81 -12.50
CA PRO A 138 -14.02 -8.59 -13.48
C PRO A 138 -14.20 -7.79 -14.77
N GLY A 139 -13.94 -8.42 -15.91
CA GLY A 139 -14.00 -7.77 -17.23
C GLY A 139 -12.82 -6.84 -17.55
N GLN A 140 -11.88 -6.63 -16.64
CA GLN A 140 -10.70 -5.78 -16.91
C GLN A 140 -9.81 -6.41 -17.97
N ILE A 141 -9.53 -5.64 -19.03
CA ILE A 141 -8.59 -6.01 -20.08
C ILE A 141 -7.16 -5.81 -19.58
N THR A 142 -6.33 -6.82 -19.74
CA THR A 142 -4.90 -6.82 -19.42
C THR A 142 -4.13 -7.60 -20.48
N GLN A 143 -2.80 -7.60 -20.41
CA GLN A 143 -1.98 -8.38 -21.35
C GLN A 143 -2.26 -9.89 -21.32
N THR A 144 -2.68 -10.43 -20.20
CA THR A 144 -3.02 -11.85 -20.05
C THR A 144 -4.52 -12.13 -20.03
N THR A 145 -5.34 -11.10 -20.08
CA THR A 145 -6.81 -11.18 -20.22
C THR A 145 -7.29 -10.23 -21.33
N PRO A 146 -6.94 -10.48 -22.60
CA PRO A 146 -7.20 -9.55 -23.71
C PRO A 146 -8.70 -9.39 -24.03
N TYR A 147 -9.54 -10.32 -23.58
CA TYR A 147 -11.00 -10.26 -23.71
C TYR A 147 -11.71 -9.87 -22.40
N GLY A 148 -10.94 -9.41 -21.42
CA GLY A 148 -11.40 -9.12 -20.06
C GLY A 148 -11.22 -10.31 -19.10
N ARG A 149 -11.06 -10.02 -17.79
CA ARG A 149 -10.99 -11.05 -16.75
C ARG A 149 -12.32 -11.80 -16.65
N ASP A 150 -12.34 -13.07 -17.04
CA ASP A 150 -13.46 -13.97 -16.82
C ASP A 150 -13.36 -14.62 -15.43
N THR A 151 -14.33 -14.33 -14.58
CA THR A 151 -14.35 -14.87 -13.20
C THR A 151 -14.60 -16.36 -13.12
N ASN A 152 -15.12 -17.00 -14.17
CA ASN A 152 -15.30 -18.45 -14.22
C ASN A 152 -13.97 -19.20 -14.37
N THR A 153 -12.99 -18.58 -15.04
CA THR A 153 -11.67 -19.20 -15.29
C THR A 153 -10.56 -18.60 -14.44
N ALA A 154 -10.58 -17.28 -14.21
CA ALA A 154 -9.53 -16.56 -13.48
C ALA A 154 -9.92 -16.21 -12.02
N GLY A 155 -11.11 -16.63 -11.57
CA GLY A 155 -11.62 -16.33 -10.24
C GLY A 155 -11.88 -14.85 -9.98
N TYR A 156 -12.35 -14.55 -8.78
CA TYR A 156 -12.70 -13.20 -8.35
C TYR A 156 -11.50 -12.42 -7.82
N PRO A 157 -11.50 -11.09 -7.94
CA PRO A 157 -10.46 -10.25 -7.34
C PRO A 157 -10.39 -10.40 -5.81
N VAL A 158 -9.16 -10.45 -5.29
CA VAL A 158 -8.93 -10.56 -3.85
C VAL A 158 -9.22 -9.22 -3.17
N ARG A 159 -10.05 -9.24 -2.12
CA ARG A 159 -10.38 -8.10 -1.27
C ARG A 159 -9.54 -8.15 0.00
N VAL A 160 -8.36 -7.54 -0.03
CA VAL A 160 -7.35 -7.69 1.02
C VAL A 160 -7.82 -7.12 2.37
N CYS A 161 -8.37 -5.91 2.39
CA CYS A 161 -8.85 -5.30 3.65
C CYS A 161 -9.97 -6.13 4.29
N GLU A 162 -10.93 -6.62 3.50
CA GLU A 162 -12.01 -7.47 3.99
C GLU A 162 -11.47 -8.79 4.55
N MET A 163 -10.59 -9.45 3.82
CA MET A 163 -9.98 -10.71 4.25
C MET A 163 -9.21 -10.54 5.56
N LEU A 164 -8.34 -9.55 5.64
CA LEU A 164 -7.49 -9.34 6.81
C LEU A 164 -8.25 -8.81 8.02
N SER A 165 -9.36 -8.07 7.84
CA SER A 165 -10.17 -7.54 8.95
C SER A 165 -10.78 -8.65 9.82
N THR A 166 -10.92 -9.87 9.31
CA THR A 166 -11.42 -11.03 10.06
C THR A 166 -10.39 -11.59 11.04
N LEU A 167 -9.10 -11.29 10.85
CA LEU A 167 -8.01 -11.84 11.66
C LEU A 167 -7.84 -11.07 12.97
N SER A 168 -7.83 -11.76 14.11
CA SER A 168 -7.74 -11.12 15.43
C SER A 168 -6.46 -10.30 15.64
N GLY A 169 -5.34 -10.68 15.01
CA GLY A 169 -4.06 -9.99 15.12
C GLY A 169 -3.97 -8.64 14.39
N VAL A 170 -4.95 -8.31 13.54
CA VAL A 170 -5.00 -7.02 12.84
C VAL A 170 -5.57 -5.95 13.76
N ALA A 171 -4.78 -4.92 14.01
CA ALA A 171 -5.19 -3.76 14.81
C ALA A 171 -5.90 -2.70 13.96
N PHE A 172 -5.47 -2.53 12.71
CA PHE A 172 -6.04 -1.52 11.83
C PHE A 172 -5.98 -1.96 10.36
N ALA A 173 -7.08 -1.80 9.65
CA ALA A 173 -7.19 -2.00 8.22
C ALA A 173 -8.09 -0.93 7.61
N GLN A 174 -7.53 -0.12 6.70
CA GLN A 174 -8.29 0.92 6.00
C GLN A 174 -7.94 0.93 4.52
N ARG A 175 -8.97 1.07 3.67
CA ARG A 175 -8.81 1.32 2.24
C ARG A 175 -9.06 2.78 1.94
N VAL A 176 -8.12 3.39 1.23
CA VAL A 176 -8.12 4.80 0.85
C VAL A 176 -7.76 4.96 -0.62
N THR A 177 -7.82 6.17 -1.13
CA THR A 177 -7.28 6.55 -2.45
C THR A 177 -6.67 7.95 -2.37
N VAL A 178 -5.97 8.37 -3.42
CA VAL A 178 -5.30 9.67 -3.51
C VAL A 178 -5.68 10.41 -4.81
N ASP A 179 -6.87 10.12 -5.33
CA ASP A 179 -7.44 10.64 -6.56
C ASP A 179 -7.78 12.14 -6.51
N ASN A 180 -8.06 12.67 -5.32
CA ASN A 180 -8.40 14.07 -5.09
C ASN A 180 -7.90 14.57 -3.74
N VAL A 181 -7.94 15.90 -3.53
CA VAL A 181 -7.40 16.56 -2.31
C VAL A 181 -8.06 16.06 -1.02
N LYS A 182 -9.38 15.81 -1.04
CA LYS A 182 -10.10 15.28 0.11
C LYS A 182 -9.57 13.89 0.49
N ASN A 183 -9.44 13.02 -0.49
CA ASN A 183 -8.98 11.65 -0.31
C ASN A 183 -7.48 11.58 0.04
N VAL A 184 -6.64 12.46 -0.50
CA VAL A 184 -5.24 12.63 -0.05
C VAL A 184 -5.16 12.94 1.45
N ASN A 185 -6.03 13.81 1.96
CA ASN A 185 -6.06 14.12 3.40
C ASN A 185 -6.56 12.95 4.25
N ILE A 186 -7.49 12.14 3.72
CA ILE A 186 -7.94 10.90 4.38
C ILE A 186 -6.79 9.88 4.41
N ALA A 187 -6.12 9.67 3.28
CA ALA A 187 -4.98 8.77 3.18
C ALA A 187 -3.83 9.17 4.13
N ARG A 188 -3.52 10.47 4.23
CA ARG A 188 -2.53 11.00 5.17
C ARG A 188 -2.86 10.60 6.61
N LYS A 189 -4.11 10.79 7.02
CA LYS A 189 -4.56 10.43 8.39
C LYS A 189 -4.48 8.92 8.62
N ALA A 190 -4.89 8.12 7.64
CA ALA A 190 -4.86 6.66 7.72
C ALA A 190 -3.43 6.13 7.87
N ILE A 191 -2.49 6.62 7.04
CA ILE A 191 -1.08 6.24 7.09
C ILE A 191 -0.47 6.64 8.44
N LYS A 192 -0.70 7.87 8.89
CA LYS A 192 -0.22 8.33 10.20
C LYS A 192 -0.77 7.47 11.35
N LYS A 193 -2.07 7.13 11.31
CA LYS A 193 -2.70 6.25 12.31
C LYS A 193 -2.10 4.85 12.30
N ALA A 194 -1.82 4.28 11.14
CA ALA A 194 -1.19 2.96 11.04
C ALA A 194 0.20 2.95 11.70
N PHE A 195 1.01 3.97 11.47
CA PHE A 195 2.30 4.12 12.16
C PHE A 195 2.14 4.36 13.66
N GLN A 196 1.19 5.19 14.07
CA GLN A 196 0.93 5.42 15.49
C GLN A 196 0.53 4.13 16.21
N ASN A 197 -0.32 3.31 15.59
CA ASN A 197 -0.70 2.00 16.16
C ASN A 197 0.52 1.08 16.34
N GLN A 198 1.48 1.12 15.41
CA GLN A 198 2.73 0.38 15.58
C GLN A 198 3.57 0.92 16.74
N ILE A 199 3.69 2.24 16.87
CA ILE A 199 4.41 2.89 17.98
C ILE A 199 3.78 2.51 19.32
N ASP A 200 2.46 2.48 19.38
CA ASP A 200 1.66 2.13 20.57
C ASP A 200 1.64 0.60 20.83
N GLY A 201 2.28 -0.22 19.98
CA GLY A 201 2.35 -1.67 20.17
C GLY A 201 1.02 -2.41 19.95
N LYS A 202 0.08 -1.85 19.17
CA LYS A 202 -1.26 -2.42 18.98
C LYS A 202 -1.30 -3.63 18.04
N GLY A 203 -0.24 -3.86 17.25
CA GLY A 203 -0.13 -4.98 16.32
C GLY A 203 -0.16 -4.58 14.86
N TYR A 204 -0.61 -5.51 14.00
CA TYR A 204 -0.56 -5.38 12.55
C TYR A 204 -1.49 -4.29 12.02
N SER A 205 -0.94 -3.35 11.25
CA SER A 205 -1.70 -2.28 10.61
C SER A 205 -1.47 -2.25 9.11
N ILE A 206 -2.55 -2.15 8.31
CA ILE A 206 -2.48 -2.07 6.86
C ILE A 206 -3.31 -0.89 6.33
N VAL A 207 -2.71 -0.14 5.40
CA VAL A 207 -3.40 0.86 4.59
C VAL A 207 -3.32 0.44 3.13
N GLU A 208 -4.45 0.03 2.57
CA GLU A 208 -4.61 -0.24 1.14
C GLU A 208 -4.93 1.07 0.42
N VAL A 209 -4.07 1.45 -0.51
CA VAL A 209 -4.25 2.66 -1.33
C VAL A 209 -4.62 2.25 -2.75
N LEU A 210 -5.84 2.53 -3.16
CA LEU A 210 -6.23 2.42 -4.56
C LEU A 210 -5.45 3.44 -5.38
N SER A 211 -4.75 2.97 -6.39
CA SER A 211 -3.77 3.72 -7.17
C SER A 211 -4.02 3.56 -8.66
N THR A 212 -3.58 4.54 -9.44
CA THR A 212 -3.66 4.49 -10.90
C THR A 212 -2.45 3.81 -11.53
N CYS A 213 -2.67 3.15 -12.66
CA CYS A 213 -1.61 2.67 -13.55
C CYS A 213 -1.90 3.09 -15.01
N PRO A 214 -1.79 4.41 -15.34
CA PRO A 214 -2.22 4.94 -16.63
C PRO A 214 -1.59 4.21 -17.80
N THR A 215 -0.29 3.96 -17.76
CA THR A 215 0.47 3.30 -18.84
C THR A 215 -0.08 1.92 -19.18
N ASN A 216 -0.31 1.06 -18.17
CA ASN A 216 -0.79 -0.29 -18.44
C ASN A 216 -2.33 -0.38 -18.58
N TRP A 217 -3.06 0.63 -18.14
CA TRP A 217 -4.48 0.75 -18.45
C TRP A 217 -4.74 1.34 -19.84
N GLY A 218 -3.70 1.89 -20.51
CA GLY A 218 -3.81 2.55 -21.80
C GLY A 218 -4.59 3.87 -21.74
N LEU A 219 -4.54 4.57 -20.61
CA LEU A 219 -5.30 5.79 -20.32
C LEU A 219 -4.37 6.99 -20.09
N SER A 220 -4.86 8.18 -20.38
CA SER A 220 -4.20 9.40 -19.91
C SER A 220 -4.28 9.52 -18.38
N PRO A 221 -3.43 10.33 -17.72
CA PRO A 221 -3.50 10.54 -16.28
C PRO A 221 -4.88 10.94 -15.75
N VAL A 222 -5.60 11.80 -16.46
CA VAL A 222 -6.94 12.26 -16.06
C VAL A 222 -7.99 11.16 -16.24
N GLU A 223 -7.96 10.45 -17.36
CA GLU A 223 -8.86 9.32 -17.61
C GLU A 223 -8.62 8.18 -16.61
N ALA A 224 -7.37 7.95 -16.18
CA ALA A 224 -7.06 6.94 -15.19
C ALA A 224 -7.63 7.28 -13.81
N LEU A 225 -7.64 8.54 -13.40
CA LEU A 225 -8.32 8.97 -12.17
C LEU A 225 -9.82 8.71 -12.25
N LYS A 226 -10.44 9.07 -13.39
CA LYS A 226 -11.87 8.81 -13.60
C LYS A 226 -12.17 7.31 -13.64
N TRP A 227 -11.34 6.52 -14.29
CA TRP A 227 -11.51 5.05 -14.34
C TRP A 227 -11.42 4.43 -12.93
N LEU A 228 -10.50 4.93 -12.09
CA LEU A 228 -10.41 4.51 -10.69
C LEU A 228 -11.70 4.83 -9.93
N GLU A 229 -12.23 6.05 -10.08
CA GLU A 229 -13.50 6.45 -9.45
C GLU A 229 -14.69 5.61 -9.92
N ASP A 230 -14.80 5.39 -11.24
CA ASP A 230 -15.96 4.73 -11.85
C ASP A 230 -15.93 3.20 -11.69
N ASN A 231 -14.74 2.58 -11.57
CA ASN A 231 -14.60 1.12 -11.60
C ASN A 231 -13.98 0.55 -10.32
N MET A 232 -12.85 1.10 -9.84
CA MET A 232 -12.17 0.52 -8.68
C MET A 232 -12.89 0.82 -7.37
N ILE A 233 -13.32 2.05 -7.14
CA ILE A 233 -14.00 2.43 -5.88
C ILE A 233 -15.30 1.65 -5.68
N PRO A 234 -16.17 1.46 -6.69
CA PRO A 234 -17.38 0.63 -6.53
C PRO A 234 -17.08 -0.83 -6.18
N TYR A 235 -15.99 -1.42 -6.72
CA TYR A 235 -15.61 -2.79 -6.43
C TYR A 235 -14.85 -2.92 -5.10
N TYR A 236 -14.00 -1.96 -4.79
CA TYR A 236 -13.20 -1.84 -3.58
C TYR A 236 -13.66 -0.62 -2.76
N PRO A 237 -14.78 -0.68 -2.02
CA PRO A 237 -15.30 0.46 -1.28
C PRO A 237 -14.26 1.04 -0.32
N LEU A 238 -14.17 2.37 -0.29
CA LEU A 238 -13.28 3.06 0.64
C LEU A 238 -13.84 3.01 2.06
N GLY A 239 -12.98 2.90 3.07
CA GLY A 239 -13.43 2.90 4.46
C GLY A 239 -12.49 2.22 5.43
N VAL A 240 -12.85 2.27 6.70
CA VAL A 240 -12.20 1.54 7.79
C VAL A 240 -12.86 0.17 7.90
N TYR A 241 -12.08 -0.89 7.76
CA TYR A 241 -12.52 -2.28 7.85
C TYR A 241 -12.27 -2.86 9.24
N LYS A 242 -11.23 -2.37 9.90
CA LYS A 242 -10.94 -2.71 11.30
C LYS A 242 -10.21 -1.57 11.99
N ASP A 243 -10.60 -1.30 13.21
CA ASP A 243 -9.94 -0.36 14.10
C ASP A 243 -10.20 -0.81 15.55
N VAL A 244 -9.14 -1.22 16.23
CA VAL A 244 -9.25 -1.71 17.62
C VAL A 244 -9.68 -0.61 18.62
N GLU A 245 -9.52 0.68 18.26
CA GLU A 245 -9.98 1.80 19.09
C GLU A 245 -11.48 2.09 18.92
N GLU A 246 -12.04 1.80 17.72
CA GLU A 246 -13.46 2.06 17.44
C GLU A 246 -14.37 0.85 17.74
N GLY A 247 -13.79 -0.29 18.13
CA GLY A 247 -14.46 -1.58 18.17
C GLY A 247 -14.73 -2.13 16.78
N VAL A 248 -15.00 -3.44 16.69
CA VAL A 248 -15.36 -4.08 15.41
C VAL A 248 -16.73 -3.55 15.01
N LYS A 249 -16.80 -2.72 13.96
CA LYS A 249 -18.09 -2.42 13.32
C LYS A 249 -18.61 -3.74 12.74
N LYS A 250 -19.63 -4.28 13.38
CA LYS A 250 -20.35 -5.48 12.94
C LYS A 250 -21.13 -5.21 11.66
#